data_aef7d826aa40e404bedd74e389b4db2f
#
_entry.id   aef7d826aa40e404bedd74e389b4db2f
#
_cell.length_a   1.000
_cell.length_b   1.000
_cell.length_c   1.000
_cell.angle_alpha   90.00
_cell.angle_beta   90.00
_cell.angle_gamma   90.00
#
_symmetry.space_group_name_H-M   'P 1'
#
loop_
_entity.id
_entity.type
_entity.pdbx_description
1 polymer ?
#
loop_
_entity_poly.entity_id
_entity_poly.type
_entity_poly.pdbx_seq_one_letter_code
_entity_poly.pdbx_strand_id
1 'polypeptide(L)'
;TDSIYKVPLLMKKENLHKRVLSKLNLNYKKPIILNKWNKFLKNLENPSNTINIAIVGKYIELHDAYKSIAESLIHAGVKLLTKINLSWLSSEKINSKNVYKKFKNINGILVAPGFGSRGINGKIITAKFARENKIPFFGICLGMQCACIEFAKNVLKIKSANSTEFKEKTKNPIINLMEDQKSIKIKGGTMRLGSYKCKIRKNSIA
;
A
#
# COMPACT_ATOMS: atom_id res chain seq x y z
N THR A 1 -3.75 -7.48 25.69
CA THR A 1 -4.19 -8.29 24.54
C THR A 1 -3.04 -8.41 23.54
N ASP A 2 -2.93 -9.52 22.89
CA ASP A 2 -1.94 -9.87 21.86
C ASP A 2 -2.31 -9.33 20.46
N SER A 3 -3.52 -8.79 20.31
CA SER A 3 -3.99 -8.21 19.04
C SER A 3 -4.96 -7.05 19.27
N ILE A 4 -4.77 -5.96 18.53
CA ILE A 4 -5.68 -4.81 18.52
C ILE A 4 -7.10 -5.23 18.08
N TYR A 5 -7.22 -6.26 17.28
CA TYR A 5 -8.51 -6.77 16.81
C TYR A 5 -9.35 -7.45 17.90
N LYS A 6 -8.75 -7.79 19.05
CA LYS A 6 -9.50 -8.32 20.23
C LYS A 6 -10.11 -7.21 21.09
N VAL A 7 -9.68 -5.96 20.92
CA VAL A 7 -10.15 -4.82 21.70
C VAL A 7 -11.68 -4.66 21.69
N PRO A 8 -12.41 -4.79 20.56
CA PRO A 8 -13.87 -4.70 20.55
C PRO A 8 -14.55 -5.74 21.45
N LEU A 9 -13.99 -6.94 21.57
CA LEU A 9 -14.53 -7.99 22.46
C LEU A 9 -14.32 -7.62 23.94
N LEU A 10 -13.13 -7.09 24.27
CA LEU A 10 -12.83 -6.63 25.63
C LEU A 10 -13.75 -5.47 26.03
N MET A 11 -13.92 -4.47 25.14
CA MET A 11 -14.82 -3.34 25.39
C MET A 11 -16.28 -3.78 25.57
N LYS A 12 -16.71 -4.80 24.81
CA LYS A 12 -18.04 -5.39 25.01
C LYS A 12 -18.13 -6.07 26.36
N LYS A 13 -17.13 -6.87 26.78
CA LYS A 13 -17.07 -7.55 28.06
C LYS A 13 -17.17 -6.56 29.23
N GLU A 14 -16.45 -5.44 29.12
CA GLU A 14 -16.46 -4.35 30.13
C GLU A 14 -17.71 -3.46 30.06
N ASN A 15 -18.69 -3.78 29.21
CA ASN A 15 -19.94 -3.02 29.02
C ASN A 15 -19.69 -1.53 28.64
N LEU A 16 -18.58 -1.21 27.94
CA LEU A 16 -18.25 0.16 27.55
C LEU A 16 -19.40 0.83 26.78
N HIS A 17 -20.03 0.11 25.86
CA HIS A 17 -21.18 0.58 25.09
C HIS A 17 -22.34 1.06 25.98
N LYS A 18 -22.67 0.31 27.04
CA LYS A 18 -23.74 0.70 27.98
C LYS A 18 -23.37 1.96 28.74
N ARG A 19 -22.12 2.08 29.19
CA ARG A 19 -21.63 3.28 29.89
C ARG A 19 -21.66 4.52 29.00
N VAL A 20 -21.23 4.39 27.74
CA VAL A 20 -21.25 5.48 26.76
C VAL A 20 -22.71 5.91 26.47
N LEU A 21 -23.59 4.97 26.18
CA LEU A 21 -25.00 5.29 25.91
C LEU A 21 -25.66 5.97 27.10
N SER A 22 -25.42 5.48 28.33
CA SER A 22 -25.93 6.11 29.56
C SER A 22 -25.41 7.54 29.72
N LYS A 23 -24.13 7.78 29.50
CA LYS A 23 -23.53 9.13 29.59
C LYS A 23 -24.06 10.11 28.54
N LEU A 24 -24.42 9.59 27.37
CA LEU A 24 -24.99 10.38 26.28
C LEU A 24 -26.53 10.50 26.35
N ASN A 25 -27.16 9.94 27.41
CA ASN A 25 -28.62 9.88 27.56
C ASN A 25 -29.33 9.26 26.34
N LEU A 26 -28.70 8.26 25.71
CA LEU A 26 -29.22 7.56 24.55
C LEU A 26 -29.85 6.23 24.97
N ASN A 27 -31.12 6.04 24.65
CA ASN A 27 -31.83 4.80 24.91
C ASN A 27 -31.70 3.85 23.71
N TYR A 28 -30.74 2.92 23.78
CA TYR A 28 -30.51 1.94 22.72
C TYR A 28 -30.62 0.52 23.27
N LYS A 29 -31.67 -0.19 22.86
CA LYS A 29 -32.04 -1.50 23.41
C LYS A 29 -31.53 -2.70 22.61
N LYS A 30 -30.94 -2.48 21.40
CA LYS A 30 -30.50 -3.60 20.57
C LYS A 30 -29.19 -4.21 21.11
N PRO A 31 -29.04 -5.54 21.11
CA PRO A 31 -27.80 -6.19 21.55
C PRO A 31 -26.66 -5.92 20.55
N ILE A 32 -25.45 -5.79 21.06
CA ILE A 32 -24.26 -5.74 20.20
C ILE A 32 -23.98 -7.13 19.65
N ILE A 33 -24.08 -7.27 18.33
CA ILE A 33 -23.82 -8.51 17.59
C ILE A 33 -22.44 -8.40 16.96
N LEU A 34 -21.48 -9.25 17.38
CA LEU A 34 -20.11 -9.28 16.87
C LEU A 34 -19.79 -10.55 16.04
N ASN A 35 -20.81 -11.21 15.47
CA ASN A 35 -20.61 -12.48 14.76
C ASN A 35 -19.61 -12.37 13.59
N LYS A 36 -19.72 -11.31 12.78
CA LYS A 36 -18.77 -11.04 11.69
C LYS A 36 -17.36 -10.79 12.19
N TRP A 37 -17.26 -10.07 13.33
CA TRP A 37 -15.99 -9.78 13.97
C TRP A 37 -15.33 -11.02 14.56
N ASN A 38 -16.13 -11.87 15.22
CA ASN A 38 -15.67 -13.16 15.74
C ASN A 38 -15.16 -14.08 14.61
N LYS A 39 -15.87 -14.10 13.46
CA LYS A 39 -15.41 -14.84 12.27
C LYS A 39 -14.09 -14.28 11.74
N PHE A 40 -13.92 -12.97 11.71
CA PHE A 40 -12.66 -12.33 11.32
C PHE A 40 -11.51 -12.77 12.24
N LEU A 41 -11.70 -12.71 13.57
CA LEU A 41 -10.70 -13.14 14.55
C LEU A 41 -10.35 -14.63 14.41
N LYS A 42 -11.36 -15.49 14.26
CA LYS A 42 -11.12 -16.93 14.03
C LYS A 42 -10.24 -17.17 12.79
N ASN A 43 -10.51 -16.46 11.70
CA ASN A 43 -9.74 -16.57 10.47
C ASN A 43 -8.30 -16.01 10.62
N LEU A 44 -8.15 -14.91 11.37
CA LEU A 44 -6.84 -14.31 11.65
C LEU A 44 -5.95 -15.26 12.47
N GLU A 45 -6.53 -15.97 13.44
CA GLU A 45 -5.81 -16.90 14.30
C GLU A 45 -5.53 -18.26 13.66
N ASN A 46 -6.32 -18.64 12.65
CA ASN A 46 -6.23 -19.96 12.00
C ASN A 46 -6.06 -19.85 10.48
N PRO A 47 -4.96 -19.26 10.00
CA PRO A 47 -4.66 -19.20 8.57
C PRO A 47 -4.30 -20.58 8.03
N SER A 48 -4.77 -20.92 6.83
CA SER A 48 -4.43 -22.17 6.13
C SER A 48 -3.15 -22.06 5.29
N ASN A 49 -2.77 -20.84 4.93
CA ASN A 49 -1.62 -20.54 4.07
C ASN A 49 -0.75 -19.43 4.66
N THR A 50 0.44 -19.30 4.11
CA THR A 50 1.35 -18.18 4.46
C THR A 50 2.02 -17.65 3.19
N ILE A 51 2.06 -16.33 3.03
CA ILE A 51 2.80 -15.67 1.94
C ILE A 51 3.64 -14.51 2.49
N ASN A 52 4.72 -14.21 1.76
CA ASN A 52 5.63 -13.12 2.06
C ASN A 52 5.40 -11.95 1.09
N ILE A 53 5.08 -10.78 1.61
CA ILE A 53 4.88 -9.57 0.80
C ILE A 53 5.92 -8.53 1.19
N ALA A 54 6.64 -8.01 0.19
CA ALA A 54 7.57 -6.91 0.40
C ALA A 54 6.85 -5.56 0.25
N ILE A 55 6.96 -4.71 1.28
CA ILE A 55 6.59 -3.30 1.21
C ILE A 55 7.85 -2.49 0.95
N VAL A 56 7.93 -1.88 -0.23
CA VAL A 56 9.08 -1.08 -0.66
C VAL A 56 8.75 0.40 -0.52
N GLY A 57 9.45 1.08 0.37
CA GLY A 57 9.22 2.49 0.67
C GLY A 57 10.48 3.19 1.18
N LYS A 58 10.38 4.49 1.46
CA LYS A 58 11.48 5.27 2.03
C LYS A 58 11.36 5.51 3.54
N TYR A 59 10.20 5.27 4.13
CA TYR A 59 9.94 5.45 5.57
C TYR A 59 9.72 4.11 6.27
N ILE A 60 10.48 3.09 5.90
CA ILE A 60 10.28 1.73 6.41
C ILE A 60 10.65 1.56 7.90
N GLU A 61 11.49 2.44 8.43
CA GLU A 61 11.85 2.45 9.85
C GLU A 61 10.73 3.03 10.72
N LEU A 62 9.83 3.82 10.13
CA LEU A 62 8.63 4.36 10.76
C LEU A 62 7.40 3.60 10.24
N HIS A 63 7.14 2.44 10.84
CA HIS A 63 6.06 1.53 10.39
C HIS A 63 4.68 2.22 10.36
N ASP A 64 4.44 3.19 11.22
CA ASP A 64 3.20 3.95 11.25
C ASP A 64 2.93 4.74 9.96
N ALA A 65 3.98 5.13 9.22
CA ALA A 65 3.82 5.78 7.93
C ALA A 65 3.08 4.91 6.89
N TYR A 66 3.12 3.60 7.07
CA TYR A 66 2.49 2.62 6.19
C TYR A 66 1.48 1.72 6.90
N LYS A 67 1.03 2.12 8.10
CA LYS A 67 0.11 1.34 8.95
C LYS A 67 -1.12 0.89 8.18
N SER A 68 -1.80 1.80 7.48
CA SER A 68 -3.01 1.49 6.72
C SER A 68 -2.77 0.45 5.61
N ILE A 69 -1.60 0.49 4.99
CA ILE A 69 -1.21 -0.48 3.94
C ILE A 69 -1.00 -1.86 4.57
N ALA A 70 -0.25 -1.92 5.67
CA ALA A 70 0.00 -3.16 6.40
C ALA A 70 -1.32 -3.82 6.87
N GLU A 71 -2.19 -3.04 7.51
CA GLU A 71 -3.48 -3.53 7.99
C GLU A 71 -4.39 -3.97 6.83
N SER A 72 -4.38 -3.26 5.69
CA SER A 72 -5.15 -3.66 4.51
C SER A 72 -4.71 -5.01 3.97
N LEU A 73 -3.41 -5.29 3.95
CA LEU A 73 -2.86 -6.59 3.56
C LEU A 73 -3.27 -7.69 4.55
N ILE A 74 -3.22 -7.41 5.85
CA ILE A 74 -3.68 -8.34 6.89
C ILE A 74 -5.17 -8.65 6.71
N HIS A 75 -6.02 -7.63 6.49
CA HIS A 75 -7.45 -7.84 6.27
C HIS A 75 -7.73 -8.69 5.03
N ALA A 76 -7.00 -8.46 3.93
CA ALA A 76 -7.10 -9.29 2.74
C ALA A 76 -6.69 -10.74 3.01
N GLY A 77 -5.59 -10.91 3.75
CA GLY A 77 -5.10 -12.23 4.18
C GLY A 77 -6.14 -12.98 5.02
N VAL A 78 -6.76 -12.31 6.00
CA VAL A 78 -7.81 -12.91 6.84
C VAL A 78 -8.99 -13.41 6.00
N LYS A 79 -9.41 -12.64 5.00
CA LYS A 79 -10.48 -13.07 4.08
C LYS A 79 -10.11 -14.31 3.29
N LEU A 80 -8.83 -14.46 2.95
CA LEU A 80 -8.30 -15.55 2.15
C LEU A 80 -7.68 -16.68 2.97
N LEU A 81 -7.88 -16.69 4.30
CA LEU A 81 -7.28 -17.65 5.25
C LEU A 81 -5.76 -17.76 5.08
N THR A 82 -5.11 -16.64 4.81
CA THR A 82 -3.68 -16.55 4.50
C THR A 82 -2.98 -15.61 5.47
N LYS A 83 -1.96 -16.11 6.16
CA LYS A 83 -1.05 -15.28 6.96
C LYS A 83 -0.16 -14.45 6.04
N ILE A 84 -0.10 -13.15 6.27
CA ILE A 84 0.78 -12.25 5.52
C ILE A 84 2.00 -11.93 6.37
N ASN A 85 3.17 -12.37 5.92
CA ASN A 85 4.45 -11.92 6.47
C ASN A 85 4.91 -10.69 5.69
N LEU A 86 5.11 -9.57 6.37
CA LEU A 86 5.55 -8.32 5.76
C LEU A 86 7.06 -8.16 5.87
N SER A 87 7.69 -7.94 4.71
CA SER A 87 9.11 -7.59 4.61
C SER A 87 9.25 -6.12 4.26
N TRP A 88 9.86 -5.34 5.14
CA TRP A 88 10.04 -3.89 4.97
C TRP A 88 11.37 -3.60 4.27
N LEU A 89 11.33 -3.07 3.06
CA LEU A 89 12.52 -2.84 2.24
C LEU A 89 12.68 -1.35 1.89
N SER A 90 13.81 -0.76 2.30
CA SER A 90 14.15 0.61 1.91
C SER A 90 14.41 0.70 0.42
N SER A 91 13.63 1.54 -0.27
CA SER A 91 13.84 1.82 -1.70
C SER A 91 15.19 2.48 -1.99
N GLU A 92 15.79 3.17 -1.02
CA GLU A 92 17.10 3.79 -1.15
C GLU A 92 18.24 2.76 -1.17
N LYS A 93 18.02 1.62 -0.51
CA LYS A 93 18.99 0.53 -0.39
C LYS A 93 18.80 -0.57 -1.46
N ILE A 94 17.91 -0.38 -2.44
CA ILE A 94 17.69 -1.31 -3.56
C ILE A 94 18.44 -0.83 -4.80
N ASN A 95 19.20 -1.72 -5.39
CA ASN A 95 19.92 -1.49 -6.65
C ASN A 95 19.99 -2.78 -7.49
N SER A 96 20.50 -2.68 -8.72
CA SER A 96 20.59 -3.81 -9.65
C SER A 96 21.45 -4.99 -9.16
N LYS A 97 22.42 -4.72 -8.28
CA LYS A 97 23.33 -5.77 -7.75
C LYS A 97 22.68 -6.59 -6.63
N ASN A 98 21.77 -6.01 -5.87
CA ASN A 98 21.19 -6.64 -4.68
C ASN A 98 19.70 -7.01 -4.79
N VAL A 99 19.03 -6.61 -5.85
CA VAL A 99 17.57 -6.80 -6.02
C VAL A 99 17.16 -8.27 -5.90
N TYR A 100 17.85 -9.17 -6.56
CA TYR A 100 17.56 -10.61 -6.48
C TYR A 100 17.68 -11.17 -5.05
N LYS A 101 18.72 -10.77 -4.31
CA LYS A 101 18.91 -11.16 -2.91
C LYS A 101 17.81 -10.62 -2.01
N LYS A 102 17.41 -9.35 -2.21
CA LYS A 102 16.40 -8.68 -1.39
C LYS A 102 14.99 -9.23 -1.58
N PHE A 103 14.67 -9.71 -2.76
CA PHE A 103 13.36 -10.27 -3.07
C PHE A 103 13.31 -11.80 -3.10
N LYS A 104 14.34 -12.46 -2.57
CA LYS A 104 14.32 -13.92 -2.39
C LYS A 104 13.16 -14.32 -1.50
N ASN A 105 12.37 -15.32 -1.93
CA ASN A 105 11.21 -15.86 -1.22
C ASN A 105 10.05 -14.84 -1.04
N ILE A 106 9.96 -13.78 -1.84
CA ILE A 106 8.85 -12.84 -1.85
C ILE A 106 7.81 -13.29 -2.87
N ASN A 107 6.56 -13.38 -2.42
CA ASN A 107 5.41 -13.81 -3.22
C ASN A 107 4.66 -12.63 -3.87
N GLY A 108 4.81 -11.43 -3.34
CA GLY A 108 4.21 -10.21 -3.88
C GLY A 108 4.94 -8.96 -3.44
N ILE A 109 4.89 -7.93 -4.27
CA ILE A 109 5.60 -6.67 -4.03
C ILE A 109 4.61 -5.50 -4.05
N LEU A 110 4.60 -4.71 -2.99
CA LEU A 110 3.89 -3.46 -2.91
C LEU A 110 4.88 -2.30 -2.84
N VAL A 111 4.81 -1.38 -3.81
CA VAL A 111 5.60 -0.15 -3.79
C VAL A 111 4.77 1.00 -3.23
N ALA A 112 5.20 1.48 -2.07
CA ALA A 112 4.48 2.46 -1.25
C ALA A 112 4.44 3.86 -1.88
N PRO A 113 3.44 4.70 -1.49
CA PRO A 113 3.32 6.09 -1.91
C PRO A 113 4.48 6.96 -1.41
N GLY A 114 4.48 8.22 -1.78
CA GLY A 114 5.43 9.24 -1.35
C GLY A 114 5.58 10.36 -2.38
N PHE A 115 6.49 11.29 -2.11
CA PHE A 115 6.83 12.43 -2.96
C PHE A 115 8.34 12.62 -3.05
N GLY A 116 8.79 13.37 -4.07
CA GLY A 116 10.19 13.74 -4.27
C GLY A 116 11.06 12.62 -4.83
N SER A 117 12.32 12.94 -5.10
CA SER A 117 13.25 12.10 -5.86
C SER A 117 13.93 10.99 -5.04
N ARG A 118 13.88 11.05 -3.71
CA ARG A 118 14.57 10.10 -2.82
C ARG A 118 14.00 8.68 -2.97
N GLY A 119 14.85 7.71 -3.26
CA GLY A 119 14.49 6.29 -3.39
C GLY A 119 13.76 5.91 -4.70
N ILE A 120 13.59 6.83 -5.65
CA ILE A 120 12.89 6.58 -6.93
C ILE A 120 13.57 5.49 -7.74
N ASN A 121 14.89 5.52 -7.85
CA ASN A 121 15.62 4.53 -8.62
C ASN A 121 15.38 3.11 -8.10
N GLY A 122 15.41 2.92 -6.79
CA GLY A 122 15.11 1.61 -6.19
C GLY A 122 13.66 1.16 -6.43
N LYS A 123 12.69 2.09 -6.45
CA LYS A 123 11.29 1.78 -6.81
C LYS A 123 11.16 1.35 -8.28
N ILE A 124 11.86 2.01 -9.19
CA ILE A 124 11.90 1.65 -10.62
C ILE A 124 12.56 0.28 -10.81
N ILE A 125 13.69 0.02 -10.14
CA ILE A 125 14.37 -1.28 -10.17
C ILE A 125 13.44 -2.38 -9.61
N THR A 126 12.72 -2.09 -8.55
CA THR A 126 11.74 -3.02 -7.96
C THR A 126 10.62 -3.35 -8.95
N ALA A 127 10.04 -2.35 -9.61
CA ALA A 127 9.01 -2.57 -10.61
C ALA A 127 9.51 -3.41 -11.80
N LYS A 128 10.74 -3.12 -12.27
CA LYS A 128 11.41 -3.91 -13.31
C LYS A 128 11.57 -5.37 -12.87
N PHE A 129 12.10 -5.58 -11.67
CA PHE A 129 12.31 -6.93 -11.12
C PHE A 129 10.99 -7.71 -11.03
N ALA A 130 9.93 -7.09 -10.51
CA ALA A 130 8.61 -7.71 -10.42
C ALA A 130 8.07 -8.13 -11.79
N ARG A 131 8.15 -7.24 -12.78
CA ARG A 131 7.69 -7.50 -14.16
C ARG A 131 8.47 -8.64 -14.81
N GLU A 132 9.80 -8.60 -14.74
CA GLU A 132 10.68 -9.61 -15.38
C GLU A 132 10.57 -10.98 -14.74
N ASN A 133 10.33 -11.04 -13.42
CA ASN A 133 10.19 -12.30 -12.69
C ASN A 133 8.71 -12.71 -12.48
N LYS A 134 7.75 -12.01 -13.10
CA LYS A 134 6.30 -12.29 -13.01
C LYS A 134 5.78 -12.35 -11.57
N ILE A 135 6.36 -11.54 -10.68
CA ILE A 135 5.90 -11.44 -9.29
C ILE A 135 4.73 -10.46 -9.24
N PRO A 136 3.60 -10.80 -8.58
CA PRO A 136 2.50 -9.89 -8.35
C PRO A 136 2.98 -8.55 -7.79
N PHE A 137 2.59 -7.45 -8.45
CA PHE A 137 3.05 -6.10 -8.14
C PHE A 137 1.87 -5.16 -7.95
N PHE A 138 1.94 -4.34 -6.90
CA PHE A 138 1.00 -3.26 -6.67
C PHE A 138 1.73 -1.95 -6.33
N GLY A 139 1.56 -0.94 -7.16
CA GLY A 139 2.12 0.40 -6.95
C GLY A 139 1.04 1.37 -6.48
N ILE A 140 1.21 1.98 -5.32
CA ILE A 140 0.30 3.01 -4.80
C ILE A 140 0.88 4.39 -5.11
N CYS A 141 0.10 5.27 -5.78
CA CYS A 141 0.48 6.65 -6.06
C CYS A 141 1.86 6.71 -6.75
N LEU A 142 2.89 7.19 -6.06
CA LEU A 142 4.27 7.22 -6.55
C LEU A 142 4.78 5.82 -7.00
N GLY A 143 4.33 4.76 -6.35
CA GLY A 143 4.68 3.39 -6.74
C GLY A 143 4.15 3.03 -8.14
N MET A 144 2.92 3.40 -8.45
CA MET A 144 2.33 3.24 -9.79
C MET A 144 3.05 4.13 -10.82
N GLN A 145 3.35 5.37 -10.47
CA GLN A 145 4.09 6.28 -11.35
C GLN A 145 5.47 5.73 -11.70
N CYS A 146 6.19 5.16 -10.73
CA CYS A 146 7.48 4.49 -10.96
C CYS A 146 7.34 3.28 -11.90
N ALA A 147 6.26 2.51 -11.79
CA ALA A 147 5.99 1.39 -12.70
C ALA A 147 5.71 1.86 -14.13
N CYS A 148 4.96 2.95 -14.31
CA CYS A 148 4.74 3.56 -15.63
C CYS A 148 6.06 4.04 -16.26
N ILE A 149 6.92 4.69 -15.47
CA ILE A 149 8.23 5.16 -15.93
C ILE A 149 9.14 3.97 -16.28
N GLU A 150 9.13 2.92 -15.47
CA GLU A 150 9.86 1.68 -15.75
C GLU A 150 9.45 1.08 -17.09
N PHE A 151 8.15 0.90 -17.27
CA PHE A 151 7.60 0.33 -18.50
C PHE A 151 7.96 1.16 -19.73
N ALA A 152 7.81 2.48 -19.65
CA ALA A 152 8.17 3.37 -20.72
C ALA A 152 9.67 3.27 -21.08
N LYS A 153 10.55 3.20 -20.09
CA LYS A 153 12.01 3.08 -20.32
C LYS A 153 12.43 1.73 -20.86
N ASN A 154 11.94 0.65 -20.29
CA ASN A 154 12.50 -0.69 -20.52
C ASN A 154 11.69 -1.50 -21.54
N VAL A 155 10.38 -1.29 -21.65
CA VAL A 155 9.52 -1.97 -22.63
C VAL A 155 9.36 -1.12 -23.89
N LEU A 156 8.94 0.13 -23.75
CA LEU A 156 8.75 1.04 -24.91
C LEU A 156 10.04 1.69 -25.40
N LYS A 157 11.19 1.45 -24.73
CA LYS A 157 12.53 1.96 -25.09
C LYS A 157 12.66 3.50 -25.09
N ILE A 158 11.77 4.19 -24.38
CA ILE A 158 11.81 5.65 -24.22
C ILE A 158 12.81 6.01 -23.11
N LYS A 159 14.09 6.00 -23.40
CA LYS A 159 15.18 6.18 -22.39
C LYS A 159 15.02 7.43 -21.52
N SER A 160 14.49 8.54 -22.07
CA SER A 160 14.28 9.81 -21.36
C SER A 160 12.95 9.90 -20.59
N ALA A 161 12.10 8.84 -20.61
CA ALA A 161 10.86 8.80 -19.87
C ALA A 161 11.07 9.10 -18.38
N ASN A 162 10.31 10.04 -17.83
CA ASN A 162 10.44 10.44 -16.43
C ASN A 162 9.17 11.17 -15.94
N SER A 163 9.17 11.51 -14.66
CA SER A 163 8.22 12.46 -14.08
C SER A 163 8.85 13.86 -14.01
N THR A 164 8.06 14.89 -14.25
CA THR A 164 8.48 16.29 -14.04
C THR A 164 8.72 16.59 -12.56
N GLU A 165 8.18 15.78 -11.64
CA GLU A 165 8.51 15.88 -10.22
C GLU A 165 9.96 15.52 -9.91
N PHE A 166 10.56 14.58 -10.67
CA PHE A 166 11.93 14.10 -10.44
C PHE A 166 12.96 14.78 -11.34
N LYS A 167 12.51 15.13 -12.55
CA LYS A 167 13.32 15.82 -13.53
C LYS A 167 12.46 16.84 -14.29
N GLU A 168 12.49 18.08 -13.82
CA GLU A 168 11.64 19.16 -14.31
C GLU A 168 11.69 19.33 -15.84
N LYS A 169 12.90 19.31 -16.43
CA LYS A 169 13.12 19.41 -17.87
C LYS A 169 13.35 18.04 -18.52
N THR A 170 12.41 17.11 -18.38
CA THR A 170 12.49 15.84 -19.11
C THR A 170 11.90 15.97 -20.51
N LYS A 171 12.57 15.33 -21.52
CA LYS A 171 12.09 15.32 -22.92
C LYS A 171 10.78 14.53 -23.08
N ASN A 172 10.56 13.51 -22.25
CA ASN A 172 9.39 12.64 -22.29
C ASN A 172 8.76 12.56 -20.90
N PRO A 173 7.90 13.52 -20.52
CA PRO A 173 7.20 13.53 -19.25
C PRO A 173 6.04 12.51 -19.30
N ILE A 174 6.28 11.30 -18.81
CA ILE A 174 5.26 10.26 -18.70
C ILE A 174 4.27 10.57 -17.57
N ILE A 175 4.78 11.19 -16.49
CA ILE A 175 4.01 11.74 -15.38
C ILE A 175 4.29 13.23 -15.33
N ASN A 176 3.23 14.02 -15.31
CA ASN A 176 3.33 15.47 -15.28
C ASN A 176 2.36 16.06 -14.24
N LEU A 177 2.66 17.29 -13.78
CA LEU A 177 1.74 18.04 -12.94
C LEU A 177 0.54 18.50 -13.79
N MET A 178 -0.65 18.39 -13.20
CA MET A 178 -1.84 19.04 -13.78
C MET A 178 -1.77 20.57 -13.58
N GLU A 179 -2.49 21.32 -14.41
CA GLU A 179 -2.47 22.80 -14.35
C GLU A 179 -2.73 23.31 -12.92
N ASP A 180 -3.75 22.77 -12.25
CA ASP A 180 -4.13 23.14 -10.87
C ASP A 180 -3.04 22.83 -9.82
N GLN A 181 -2.09 21.97 -10.16
CA GLN A 181 -0.99 21.59 -9.27
C GLN A 181 0.28 22.43 -9.46
N LYS A 182 0.40 23.19 -10.54
CA LYS A 182 1.62 23.95 -10.86
C LYS A 182 1.91 25.05 -9.84
N SER A 183 0.89 25.61 -9.21
CA SER A 183 1.00 26.66 -8.19
C SER A 183 1.26 26.16 -6.78
N ILE A 184 1.19 24.85 -6.54
CA ILE A 184 1.29 24.26 -5.21
C ILE A 184 2.76 24.20 -4.76
N LYS A 185 3.10 24.93 -3.70
CA LYS A 185 4.44 24.95 -3.10
C LYS A 185 4.64 23.83 -2.08
N ILE A 186 3.63 23.51 -1.27
CA ILE A 186 3.69 22.48 -0.21
C ILE A 186 2.99 21.24 -0.74
N LYS A 187 3.75 20.13 -0.88
CA LYS A 187 3.25 18.84 -1.33
C LYS A 187 2.58 18.05 -0.19
N GLY A 188 1.89 16.98 -0.52
CA GLY A 188 1.17 16.13 0.44
C GLY A 188 -0.33 16.13 0.16
N GLY A 189 -1.16 16.41 1.17
CA GLY A 189 -2.62 16.42 1.04
C GLY A 189 -3.14 17.37 -0.04
N THR A 190 -2.43 18.48 -0.27
CA THR A 190 -2.72 19.49 -1.31
C THR A 190 -2.55 18.96 -2.75
N MET A 191 -1.85 17.85 -2.94
CA MET A 191 -1.67 17.17 -4.23
C MET A 191 -2.81 16.18 -4.56
N ARG A 192 -3.78 16.04 -3.69
CA ARG A 192 -4.95 15.17 -3.95
C ARG A 192 -5.90 15.84 -4.91
N LEU A 193 -6.29 15.08 -5.93
CA LEU A 193 -7.19 15.54 -7.00
C LEU A 193 -8.64 15.07 -6.84
N GLY A 194 -8.96 14.33 -5.76
CA GLY A 194 -10.28 13.78 -5.53
C GLY A 194 -10.60 12.57 -6.42
N SER A 195 -11.86 12.41 -6.79
CA SER A 195 -12.35 11.27 -7.57
C SER A 195 -12.33 11.58 -9.06
N TYR A 196 -11.70 10.71 -9.84
CA TYR A 196 -11.67 10.76 -11.30
C TYR A 196 -12.27 9.50 -11.90
N LYS A 197 -12.96 9.65 -13.04
CA LYS A 197 -13.47 8.51 -13.80
C LYS A 197 -12.31 7.69 -14.34
N CYS A 198 -12.26 6.41 -13.98
CA CYS A 198 -11.29 5.45 -14.49
C CYS A 198 -12.01 4.40 -15.36
N LYS A 199 -11.62 4.29 -16.63
CA LYS A 199 -12.15 3.28 -17.53
C LYS A 199 -11.17 2.11 -17.61
N ILE A 200 -11.53 1.00 -16.99
CA ILE A 200 -10.73 -0.22 -17.01
C ILE A 200 -11.03 -1.02 -18.27
N ARG A 201 -10.00 -1.48 -18.97
CA ARG A 201 -10.13 -2.34 -20.15
C ARG A 201 -10.68 -3.70 -19.71
N LYS A 202 -11.70 -4.22 -20.42
CA LYS A 202 -12.21 -5.59 -20.21
C LYS A 202 -11.06 -6.60 -20.36
N ASN A 203 -11.08 -7.65 -19.54
CA ASN A 203 -10.05 -8.71 -19.51
C ASN A 203 -8.65 -8.24 -19.11
N SER A 204 -8.52 -7.12 -18.41
CA SER A 204 -7.30 -6.73 -17.72
C SER A 204 -7.24 -7.37 -16.33
N ILE A 205 -6.04 -7.39 -15.71
CA ILE A 205 -5.84 -7.88 -14.34
C ILE A 205 -6.37 -6.86 -13.31
N ALA A 206 -6.49 -5.58 -13.72
CA ALA A 206 -6.96 -4.50 -12.86
C ALA A 206 -8.47 -4.55 -12.60
#